data_6b29eed74670f48fbccfe70e09540614
#
_entry.id   6b29eed74670f48fbccfe70e09540614
#
_cell.length_a   1.000
_cell.length_b   1.000
_cell.length_c   1.000
_cell.angle_alpha   90.00
_cell.angle_beta   90.00
_cell.angle_gamma   90.00
#
_symmetry.space_group_name_H-M   'P 1'
#
loop_
_entity.id
_entity.type
_entity.pdbx_description
1 polymer ?
#
loop_
_entity_poly.entity_id
_entity_poly.type
_entity_poly.pdbx_seq_one_letter_code
_entity_poly.pdbx_strand_id
1 'polypeptide(L)'
;MAYLRKSVLRAPGNPGMNFKPRDLLVLLNIDDIAFMPAPDESGVVIADDIVMKPGRYGIEMYMTSGTPALTSAAEGDTDKVGFTPSLEFEHPGNEQEVREFKVNEINSRFIGIMRYCSGKPADLIGSICNPCKITPSYEGNSEGNTNKFTLAQTSKGDDIFIYKGTIPLEEPVAVIEGSATEVPFISEGRYQLSAGASEITEVTGGAHDAVISLMGCAGASPIVQNVPGKIMLRGGKNFTATDGSILTLRAFDNGGENPVWIEQSRYINP
;
A
#
# COMPACT_ATOMS: atom_id res chain seq x y z
N MET A 1 12.46 17.67 23.54
CA MET A 1 13.74 18.46 23.49
C MET A 1 13.44 19.82 22.91
N ALA A 2 14.18 20.87 23.30
CA ALA A 2 14.00 22.19 22.69
C ALA A 2 14.65 22.18 21.30
N TYR A 3 13.95 22.63 20.29
CA TYR A 3 14.48 22.79 18.93
C TYR A 3 15.73 23.69 18.93
N LEU A 4 16.85 23.14 18.46
CA LEU A 4 18.06 23.92 18.27
C LEU A 4 17.95 24.73 16.97
N ARG A 5 17.86 26.04 17.06
CA ARG A 5 17.77 26.92 15.90
C ARG A 5 18.99 26.76 14.99
N LYS A 6 18.76 26.50 13.71
CA LYS A 6 19.80 26.34 12.69
C LYS A 6 19.63 27.40 11.60
N SER A 7 20.71 27.81 10.98
CA SER A 7 20.65 28.68 9.80
C SER A 7 20.09 27.88 8.62
N VAL A 8 19.11 28.43 7.92
CA VAL A 8 18.53 27.85 6.70
C VAL A 8 19.13 28.56 5.50
N LEU A 9 20.23 28.04 4.97
CA LEU A 9 20.92 28.58 3.81
C LEU A 9 20.37 27.93 2.53
N ARG A 10 20.49 28.66 1.40
CA ARG A 10 20.14 28.12 0.10
C ARG A 10 21.00 26.88 -0.20
N ALA A 11 20.38 25.76 -0.51
CA ALA A 11 21.08 24.56 -0.96
C ALA A 11 21.78 24.81 -2.32
N PRO A 12 22.91 24.16 -2.60
CA PRO A 12 23.59 24.27 -3.89
C PRO A 12 22.73 23.76 -5.05
N GLY A 13 23.02 24.24 -6.25
CA GLY A 13 22.29 23.86 -7.46
C GLY A 13 20.99 24.65 -7.64
N ASN A 14 19.95 23.99 -8.11
CA ASN A 14 18.61 24.55 -8.32
C ASN A 14 17.59 23.94 -7.34
N PRO A 15 17.60 24.32 -6.06
CA PRO A 15 16.74 23.72 -5.03
C PRO A 15 15.25 24.01 -5.22
N GLY A 16 14.89 25.03 -6.00
CA GLY A 16 13.50 25.36 -6.35
C GLY A 16 12.97 24.63 -7.59
N MET A 17 13.77 23.73 -8.19
CA MET A 17 13.29 22.94 -9.31
C MET A 17 12.22 21.95 -8.83
N ASN A 18 11.09 21.93 -9.55
CA ASN A 18 10.04 20.97 -9.27
C ASN A 18 10.51 19.55 -9.59
N PHE A 19 10.34 18.63 -8.66
CA PHE A 19 10.55 17.21 -8.90
C PHE A 19 9.26 16.61 -9.43
N LYS A 20 9.32 15.90 -10.56
CA LYS A 20 8.16 15.24 -11.12
C LYS A 20 7.66 14.17 -10.13
N PRO A 21 6.43 14.28 -9.60
CA PRO A 21 5.83 13.20 -8.84
C PRO A 21 5.61 12.00 -9.77
N ARG A 22 5.55 10.81 -9.19
CA ARG A 22 5.01 9.65 -9.89
C ARG A 22 3.51 9.84 -10.06
N ASP A 23 2.98 9.31 -11.13
CA ASP A 23 1.56 9.45 -11.46
C ASP A 23 0.65 8.52 -10.59
N LEU A 24 1.17 8.03 -9.47
CA LEU A 24 0.49 7.13 -8.53
C LEU A 24 0.66 7.65 -7.10
N LEU A 25 -0.46 8.07 -6.51
CA LEU A 25 -0.59 8.40 -5.09
C LEU A 25 -0.84 7.12 -4.30
N VAL A 26 -0.13 6.95 -3.20
CA VAL A 26 -0.40 5.85 -2.27
C VAL A 26 -1.30 6.35 -1.15
N LEU A 27 -2.40 5.66 -0.91
CA LEU A 27 -3.35 5.90 0.17
C LEU A 27 -3.29 4.73 1.16
N LEU A 28 -3.02 5.03 2.41
CA LEU A 28 -3.08 4.07 3.51
C LEU A 28 -4.30 4.39 4.37
N ASN A 29 -5.26 3.48 4.45
CA ASN A 29 -6.38 3.63 5.37
C ASN A 29 -5.86 3.49 6.80
N ILE A 30 -6.16 4.45 7.68
CA ILE A 30 -5.65 4.44 9.06
C ILE A 30 -6.16 3.25 9.87
N ASP A 31 -7.33 2.72 9.52
CA ASP A 31 -7.91 1.56 10.20
C ASP A 31 -7.17 0.25 9.84
N ASP A 32 -6.40 0.25 8.76
CA ASP A 32 -5.57 -0.87 8.31
C ASP A 32 -4.11 -0.79 8.80
N ILE A 33 -3.72 0.30 9.44
CA ILE A 33 -2.37 0.47 10.00
C ILE A 33 -2.27 -0.22 11.35
N ALA A 34 -1.26 -1.06 11.53
CA ALA A 34 -0.92 -1.67 12.81
C ALA A 34 0.00 -0.77 13.64
N PHE A 35 0.97 -0.14 12.98
CA PHE A 35 1.93 0.76 13.64
C PHE A 35 2.37 1.87 12.68
N MET A 36 2.37 3.09 13.17
CA MET A 36 2.93 4.25 12.49
C MET A 36 4.07 4.82 13.35
N PRO A 37 5.29 4.90 12.81
CA PRO A 37 6.42 5.48 13.53
C PRO A 37 6.23 6.98 13.76
N ALA A 38 6.75 7.47 14.88
CA ALA A 38 6.79 8.88 15.17
C ALA A 38 7.86 9.58 14.31
N PRO A 39 7.70 10.87 14.00
CA PRO A 39 8.77 11.65 13.40
C PRO A 39 10.01 11.66 14.30
N ASP A 40 11.17 11.83 13.66
CA ASP A 40 12.46 11.97 14.35
C ASP A 40 12.52 13.23 15.23
N GLU A 41 13.66 13.46 15.87
CA GLU A 41 13.86 14.64 16.73
C GLU A 41 13.70 15.99 16.00
N SER A 42 13.80 16.00 14.67
CA SER A 42 13.55 17.21 13.85
C SER A 42 12.05 17.51 13.70
N GLY A 43 11.19 16.53 13.96
CA GLY A 43 9.74 16.63 13.82
C GLY A 43 9.24 16.60 12.37
N VAL A 44 10.12 16.33 11.40
CA VAL A 44 9.76 16.40 9.96
C VAL A 44 10.10 15.14 9.18
N VAL A 45 10.88 14.20 9.73
CA VAL A 45 11.30 12.98 9.04
C VAL A 45 10.75 11.75 9.73
N ILE A 46 10.06 10.91 8.97
CA ILE A 46 9.67 9.57 9.37
C ILE A 46 10.60 8.60 8.65
N ALA A 47 11.54 8.00 9.40
CA ALA A 47 12.60 7.17 8.85
C ALA A 47 12.23 5.68 8.83
N ASP A 48 11.42 5.23 9.77
CA ASP A 48 11.04 3.84 9.94
C ASP A 48 9.80 3.48 9.12
N ASP A 49 9.57 2.18 8.94
CA ASP A 49 8.49 1.65 8.12
C ASP A 49 7.13 1.76 8.81
N ILE A 50 6.10 2.18 8.06
CA ILE A 50 4.70 2.04 8.46
C ILE A 50 4.33 0.57 8.31
N VAL A 51 3.83 -0.04 9.38
CA VAL A 51 3.44 -1.45 9.39
C VAL A 51 1.93 -1.56 9.24
N MET A 52 1.50 -2.27 8.20
CA MET A 52 0.08 -2.56 7.96
C MET A 52 -0.36 -3.81 8.75
N LYS A 53 -1.64 -3.90 9.04
CA LYS A 53 -2.24 -5.12 9.61
C LYS A 53 -2.09 -6.29 8.64
N PRO A 54 -2.07 -7.55 9.13
CA PRO A 54 -2.00 -8.72 8.26
C PRO A 54 -3.08 -8.72 7.17
N GLY A 55 -2.66 -8.96 5.93
CA GLY A 55 -3.56 -8.95 4.77
C GLY A 55 -4.04 -7.57 4.32
N ARG A 56 -3.50 -6.49 4.89
CA ARG A 56 -3.80 -5.11 4.50
C ARG A 56 -2.56 -4.45 3.88
N TYR A 57 -2.81 -3.59 2.89
CA TYR A 57 -1.76 -2.87 2.15
C TYR A 57 -2.31 -1.52 1.67
N GLY A 58 -1.40 -0.64 1.27
CA GLY A 58 -1.76 0.62 0.66
C GLY A 58 -2.36 0.42 -0.73
N ILE A 59 -3.26 1.29 -1.12
CA ILE A 59 -3.81 1.32 -2.47
C ILE A 59 -3.16 2.42 -3.29
N GLU A 60 -3.00 2.18 -4.59
CA GLU A 60 -2.49 3.20 -5.52
C GLU A 60 -3.64 3.85 -6.27
N MET A 61 -3.61 5.17 -6.35
CA MET A 61 -4.56 5.96 -7.12
C MET A 61 -3.83 6.74 -8.20
N TYR A 62 -4.25 6.59 -9.46
CA TYR A 62 -3.65 7.31 -10.57
C TYR A 62 -3.98 8.79 -10.50
N MET A 63 -2.96 9.61 -10.73
CA MET A 63 -3.04 11.07 -10.86
C MET A 63 -2.62 11.46 -12.28
N THR A 64 -3.44 12.24 -12.97
CA THR A 64 -3.07 12.78 -14.28
C THR A 64 -1.78 13.57 -14.20
N SER A 65 -0.81 13.22 -15.03
CA SER A 65 0.50 13.85 -15.02
C SER A 65 0.42 15.37 -15.18
N GLY A 66 1.07 16.09 -14.27
CA GLY A 66 1.07 17.54 -14.24
C GLY A 66 -0.08 18.19 -13.43
N THR A 67 -1.05 17.41 -12.94
CA THR A 67 -2.13 17.94 -12.11
C THR A 67 -1.85 17.90 -10.61
N PRO A 68 -1.00 16.98 -10.05
CA PRO A 68 -0.78 16.96 -8.63
C PRO A 68 -0.19 18.26 -8.10
N ALA A 69 -0.89 18.87 -7.14
CA ALA A 69 -0.51 20.10 -6.45
C ALA A 69 -0.53 19.85 -4.94
N LEU A 70 0.65 19.62 -4.35
CA LEU A 70 0.82 19.48 -2.91
C LEU A 70 1.12 20.88 -2.33
N THR A 71 0.28 21.30 -1.40
CA THR A 71 0.37 22.60 -0.73
C THR A 71 0.35 22.42 0.77
N SER A 72 0.94 23.36 1.49
CA SER A 72 0.82 23.45 2.94
C SER A 72 0.79 24.93 3.33
N ALA A 73 -0.15 25.31 4.17
CA ALA A 73 -0.28 26.66 4.68
C ALA A 73 -0.27 26.65 6.20
N ALA A 74 0.41 27.62 6.80
CA ALA A 74 0.29 27.87 8.24
C ALA A 74 -0.94 28.76 8.48
N GLU A 75 -1.88 28.25 9.28
CA GLU A 75 -3.14 28.94 9.55
C GLU A 75 -3.42 28.99 11.05
N GLY A 76 -4.02 30.06 11.50
CA GLY A 76 -4.46 30.27 12.89
C GLY A 76 -4.13 31.63 13.42
N ASP A 77 -4.74 31.94 14.57
CA ASP A 77 -4.43 33.14 15.35
C ASP A 77 -3.15 32.93 16.18
N THR A 78 -2.68 34.00 16.84
CA THR A 78 -1.54 33.94 17.75
C THR A 78 -1.69 32.79 18.76
N ASP A 79 -0.65 32.00 18.92
CA ASP A 79 -0.57 30.80 19.79
C ASP A 79 -1.50 29.62 19.37
N LYS A 80 -2.15 29.69 18.20
CA LYS A 80 -3.03 28.66 17.66
C LYS A 80 -2.71 28.30 16.20
N VAL A 81 -1.49 28.59 15.76
CA VAL A 81 -1.06 28.31 14.38
C VAL A 81 -0.76 26.83 14.22
N GLY A 82 -1.30 26.22 13.19
CA GLY A 82 -0.99 24.88 12.73
C GLY A 82 -0.90 24.84 11.20
N PHE A 83 -0.45 23.72 10.66
CA PHE A 83 -0.36 23.53 9.21
C PHE A 83 -1.61 22.82 8.67
N THR A 84 -1.93 23.11 7.42
CA THR A 84 -3.05 22.48 6.69
C THR A 84 -2.55 21.96 5.33
N PRO A 85 -1.80 20.85 5.32
CA PRO A 85 -1.39 20.22 4.07
C PRO A 85 -2.57 19.69 3.29
N SER A 86 -2.54 19.89 1.96
CA SER A 86 -3.54 19.43 1.02
C SER A 86 -2.90 19.02 -0.29
N LEU A 87 -3.34 17.92 -0.86
CA LEU A 87 -2.97 17.45 -2.18
C LEU A 87 -4.19 17.45 -3.08
N GLU A 88 -4.13 18.22 -4.16
CA GLU A 88 -5.13 18.23 -5.22
C GLU A 88 -4.59 17.51 -6.46
N PHE A 89 -5.43 16.74 -7.13
CA PHE A 89 -5.08 16.05 -8.37
C PHE A 89 -6.31 15.69 -9.19
N GLU A 90 -6.08 15.35 -10.45
CA GLU A 90 -7.13 14.90 -11.36
C GLU A 90 -6.95 13.43 -11.71
N HIS A 91 -8.07 12.74 -11.86
CA HIS A 91 -8.15 11.36 -12.33
C HIS A 91 -9.06 11.32 -13.57
N PRO A 92 -8.59 10.77 -14.71
CA PRO A 92 -9.38 10.73 -15.93
C PRO A 92 -10.46 9.66 -15.86
N GLY A 93 -11.55 9.89 -16.59
CA GLY A 93 -12.63 8.93 -16.73
C GLY A 93 -13.59 8.92 -15.54
N ASN A 94 -14.59 8.07 -15.61
CA ASN A 94 -15.58 7.84 -14.56
C ASN A 94 -16.08 6.40 -14.62
N GLU A 95 -15.11 5.49 -14.72
CA GLU A 95 -15.31 4.05 -14.78
C GLU A 95 -15.89 3.50 -13.48
N GLN A 96 -16.25 2.23 -13.46
CA GLN A 96 -16.90 1.60 -12.32
C GLN A 96 -16.04 1.69 -11.07
N GLU A 97 -14.75 1.41 -11.17
CA GLU A 97 -13.79 1.38 -10.06
C GLU A 97 -13.69 2.74 -9.36
N VAL A 98 -13.65 3.85 -10.14
CA VAL A 98 -13.59 5.20 -9.59
C VAL A 98 -14.89 5.57 -8.87
N ARG A 99 -16.03 5.12 -9.39
CA ARG A 99 -17.34 5.33 -8.76
C ARG A 99 -17.45 4.55 -7.47
N GLU A 100 -17.04 3.28 -7.47
CA GLU A 100 -17.00 2.42 -6.29
C GLU A 100 -16.10 3.02 -5.21
N PHE A 101 -14.89 3.46 -5.59
CA PHE A 101 -13.99 4.17 -4.68
C PHE A 101 -14.66 5.39 -4.06
N LYS A 102 -15.26 6.26 -4.87
CA LYS A 102 -15.94 7.48 -4.36
C LYS A 102 -17.05 7.16 -3.37
N VAL A 103 -17.87 6.16 -3.65
CA VAL A 103 -19.02 5.81 -2.81
C VAL A 103 -18.59 5.15 -1.50
N ASN A 104 -17.60 4.27 -1.56
CA ASN A 104 -17.18 3.50 -0.41
C ASN A 104 -16.18 4.25 0.49
N GLU A 105 -15.32 5.10 -0.10
CA GLU A 105 -14.20 5.71 0.59
C GLU A 105 -14.40 7.19 0.97
N ILE A 106 -15.56 7.78 0.68
CA ILE A 106 -15.84 9.22 0.93
C ILE A 106 -15.71 9.62 2.41
N ASN A 107 -15.94 8.70 3.32
CA ASN A 107 -15.80 8.92 4.76
C ASN A 107 -14.56 8.26 5.37
N SER A 108 -13.78 7.56 4.57
CA SER A 108 -12.57 6.90 5.01
C SER A 108 -11.48 7.91 5.36
N ARG A 109 -10.56 7.49 6.21
CA ARG A 109 -9.48 8.31 6.74
C ARG A 109 -8.16 7.76 6.25
N PHE A 110 -7.36 8.60 5.62
CA PHE A 110 -6.15 8.18 4.93
C PHE A 110 -4.90 8.91 5.41
N ILE A 111 -3.78 8.26 5.20
CA ILE A 111 -2.46 8.87 5.08
C ILE A 111 -2.10 8.83 3.61
N GLY A 112 -1.69 9.96 3.05
CA GLY A 112 -1.25 10.04 1.65
C GLY A 112 0.25 10.04 1.53
N ILE A 113 0.81 9.26 0.59
CA ILE A 113 2.25 9.23 0.31
C ILE A 113 2.45 9.54 -1.17
N MET A 114 3.10 10.67 -1.46
CA MET A 114 3.44 11.11 -2.79
C MET A 114 4.91 10.77 -3.09
N ARG A 115 5.14 9.95 -4.12
CA ARG A 115 6.47 9.51 -4.56
C ARG A 115 6.98 10.37 -5.70
N TYR A 116 8.31 10.40 -5.87
CA TYR A 116 8.98 11.14 -6.93
C TYR A 116 9.80 10.26 -7.87
N CYS A 117 9.93 10.68 -9.14
CA CYS A 117 10.70 9.94 -10.16
C CYS A 117 12.23 10.01 -9.94
N SER A 118 12.71 11.02 -9.22
CA SER A 118 14.14 11.36 -9.08
C SER A 118 14.86 10.67 -7.91
N GLY A 119 14.23 9.68 -7.25
CA GLY A 119 14.82 9.07 -6.05
C GLY A 119 14.81 9.98 -4.80
N LYS A 120 14.14 11.14 -4.86
CA LYS A 120 13.84 11.96 -3.68
C LYS A 120 12.97 11.15 -2.72
N PRO A 121 13.16 11.27 -1.39
CA PRO A 121 12.24 10.70 -0.42
C PRO A 121 10.80 11.12 -0.70
N ALA A 122 9.85 10.28 -0.35
CA ALA A 122 8.44 10.57 -0.53
C ALA A 122 7.97 11.66 0.44
N ASP A 123 6.97 12.43 0.03
CA ASP A 123 6.24 13.33 0.93
C ASP A 123 5.02 12.59 1.48
N LEU A 124 4.82 12.66 2.80
CA LEU A 124 3.71 12.04 3.51
C LEU A 124 2.84 13.10 4.15
N ILE A 125 1.54 13.00 3.97
CA ILE A 125 0.53 13.88 4.55
C ILE A 125 -0.45 13.10 5.42
N GLY A 126 -0.77 13.67 6.57
CA GLY A 126 -1.65 13.05 7.56
C GLY A 126 -0.91 12.17 8.57
N SER A 127 -1.62 11.84 9.63
CA SER A 127 -1.18 10.94 10.69
C SER A 127 -2.38 10.18 11.23
N ILE A 128 -2.16 9.18 12.09
CA ILE A 128 -3.28 8.46 12.75
C ILE A 128 -4.14 9.43 13.58
N CYS A 129 -3.52 10.42 14.24
CA CYS A 129 -4.25 11.38 15.06
C CYS A 129 -4.92 12.49 14.23
N ASN A 130 -4.33 12.85 13.08
CA ASN A 130 -4.87 13.86 12.18
C ASN A 130 -4.84 13.34 10.73
N PRO A 131 -5.73 12.39 10.40
CA PRO A 131 -5.79 11.80 9.07
C PRO A 131 -6.32 12.78 8.03
N CYS A 132 -6.05 12.46 6.78
CA CYS A 132 -6.64 13.13 5.65
C CYS A 132 -7.99 12.51 5.28
N LYS A 133 -8.88 13.32 4.75
CA LYS A 133 -10.08 12.89 4.02
C LYS A 133 -9.93 13.19 2.55
N ILE A 134 -10.51 12.32 1.73
CA ILE A 134 -10.57 12.54 0.29
C ILE A 134 -11.94 13.12 -0.09
N THR A 135 -11.91 14.23 -0.82
CA THR A 135 -13.12 14.89 -1.31
C THR A 135 -13.13 14.84 -2.83
N PRO A 136 -14.00 14.01 -3.44
CA PRO A 136 -14.11 13.91 -4.88
C PRO A 136 -15.07 14.96 -5.43
N SER A 137 -14.77 15.50 -6.61
CA SER A 137 -15.72 16.17 -7.48
C SER A 137 -15.61 15.61 -8.89
N TYR A 138 -16.71 15.61 -9.63
CA TYR A 138 -16.78 15.08 -10.99
C TYR A 138 -17.27 16.15 -11.95
N GLU A 139 -16.57 16.28 -13.07
CA GLU A 139 -16.94 17.12 -14.18
C GLU A 139 -16.95 16.28 -15.46
N GLY A 140 -18.13 16.22 -16.11
CA GLY A 140 -18.29 15.58 -17.42
C GLY A 140 -18.90 16.58 -18.38
N ASN A 141 -18.18 16.90 -19.45
CA ASN A 141 -18.61 17.86 -20.48
C ASN A 141 -18.15 17.38 -21.87
N SER A 142 -18.34 18.21 -22.89
CA SER A 142 -17.95 17.90 -24.27
C SER A 142 -16.43 17.75 -24.48
N GLU A 143 -15.61 18.21 -23.54
CA GLU A 143 -14.15 18.14 -23.61
C GLU A 143 -13.59 16.88 -22.91
N GLY A 144 -14.40 16.25 -22.05
CA GLY A 144 -14.00 15.00 -21.39
C GLY A 144 -14.69 14.77 -20.05
N ASN A 145 -14.26 13.68 -19.41
CA ASN A 145 -14.70 13.27 -18.10
C ASN A 145 -13.51 13.28 -17.14
N THR A 146 -13.59 14.06 -16.07
CA THR A 146 -12.51 14.18 -15.10
C THR A 146 -13.06 14.16 -13.68
N ASN A 147 -12.41 13.42 -12.80
CA ASN A 147 -12.63 13.52 -11.37
C ASN A 147 -11.50 14.35 -10.76
N LYS A 148 -11.85 15.36 -9.97
CA LYS A 148 -10.91 16.11 -9.15
C LYS A 148 -10.99 15.60 -7.73
N PHE A 149 -9.86 15.30 -7.15
CA PHE A 149 -9.75 14.82 -5.78
C PHE A 149 -8.92 15.80 -4.97
N THR A 150 -9.42 16.09 -3.77
CA THR A 150 -8.67 16.84 -2.76
C THR A 150 -8.45 15.93 -1.56
N LEU A 151 -7.21 15.64 -1.23
CA LEU A 151 -6.80 14.91 -0.03
C LEU A 151 -6.25 15.93 0.97
N ALA A 152 -6.98 16.22 2.03
CA ALA A 152 -6.62 17.24 3.03
C ALA A 152 -6.80 16.72 4.45
N GLN A 153 -5.96 17.21 5.37
CA GLN A 153 -6.11 16.93 6.80
C GLN A 153 -7.46 17.44 7.33
N THR A 154 -8.00 16.71 8.30
CA THR A 154 -9.31 17.06 8.89
C THR A 154 -9.23 18.23 9.87
N SER A 155 -8.06 18.52 10.40
CA SER A 155 -7.81 19.64 11.29
C SER A 155 -6.39 20.19 11.12
N LYS A 156 -6.13 21.37 11.65
CA LYS A 156 -4.78 21.93 11.68
C LYS A 156 -3.87 21.06 12.54
N GLY A 157 -2.66 20.85 12.08
CA GLY A 157 -1.72 19.97 12.78
C GLY A 157 -0.31 20.06 12.22
N ASP A 158 0.25 18.88 11.98
CA ASP A 158 1.60 18.73 11.47
C ASP A 158 1.68 19.13 9.99
N ASP A 159 2.86 19.56 9.58
CA ASP A 159 3.19 19.84 8.19
C ASP A 159 3.44 18.53 7.41
N ILE A 160 3.84 18.65 6.16
CA ILE A 160 4.23 17.54 5.29
C ILE A 160 5.49 16.87 5.86
N PHE A 161 5.43 15.55 6.04
CA PHE A 161 6.57 14.75 6.48
C PHE A 161 7.40 14.26 5.30
N ILE A 162 8.70 14.14 5.50
CA ILE A 162 9.61 13.41 4.62
C ILE A 162 9.59 11.95 5.04
N TYR A 163 9.06 11.07 4.18
CA TYR A 163 9.00 9.64 4.43
C TYR A 163 10.16 8.91 3.77
N LYS A 164 10.93 8.14 4.57
CA LYS A 164 12.08 7.36 4.11
C LYS A 164 11.91 5.86 4.27
N GLY A 165 10.85 5.44 4.97
CA GLY A 165 10.53 4.03 5.15
C GLY A 165 10.08 3.36 3.85
N THR A 166 9.96 2.05 3.90
CA THR A 166 9.40 1.24 2.82
C THR A 166 7.91 1.55 2.67
N ILE A 167 7.46 1.76 1.44
CA ILE A 167 6.04 2.01 1.17
C ILE A 167 5.32 0.66 1.18
N PRO A 168 4.30 0.46 2.02
CA PRO A 168 3.62 -0.83 2.18
C PRO A 168 2.63 -1.10 1.04
N LEU A 169 3.14 -1.16 -0.18
CA LEU A 169 2.42 -1.57 -1.37
C LEU A 169 2.79 -3.00 -1.68
N GLU A 170 1.90 -3.89 -1.38
CA GLU A 170 2.02 -5.27 -1.81
C GLU A 170 0.69 -5.68 -2.41
N GLU A 171 0.48 -5.32 -3.66
CA GLU A 171 -0.63 -5.84 -4.43
C GLU A 171 -0.43 -7.35 -4.67
N PRO A 172 -1.51 -8.14 -4.65
CA PRO A 172 -1.42 -9.52 -5.09
C PRO A 172 -0.90 -9.59 -6.52
N VAL A 173 0.13 -10.41 -6.75
CA VAL A 173 0.66 -10.65 -8.10
C VAL A 173 -0.40 -11.32 -8.98
N ALA A 174 -1.22 -12.18 -8.38
CA ALA A 174 -2.33 -12.83 -9.04
C ALA A 174 -3.45 -13.16 -8.05
N VAL A 175 -4.67 -13.16 -8.54
CA VAL A 175 -5.84 -13.70 -7.85
C VAL A 175 -6.05 -15.14 -8.33
N ILE A 176 -6.04 -16.09 -7.39
CA ILE A 176 -6.23 -17.51 -7.67
C ILE A 176 -7.70 -17.84 -7.45
N GLU A 177 -8.34 -18.36 -8.48
CA GLU A 177 -9.76 -18.69 -8.46
C GLU A 177 -10.11 -19.72 -7.37
N GLY A 178 -11.29 -19.57 -6.75
CA GLY A 178 -11.74 -20.42 -5.65
C GLY A 178 -11.97 -21.90 -6.01
N SER A 179 -11.92 -22.26 -7.29
CA SER A 179 -11.97 -23.62 -7.80
C SER A 179 -10.61 -24.19 -8.22
N ALA A 180 -9.54 -23.36 -8.15
CA ALA A 180 -8.23 -23.78 -8.61
C ALA A 180 -7.62 -24.83 -7.68
N THR A 181 -7.01 -25.85 -8.25
CA THR A 181 -6.24 -26.89 -7.55
C THR A 181 -4.73 -26.67 -7.63
N GLU A 182 -4.31 -25.69 -8.42
CA GLU A 182 -2.91 -25.32 -8.67
C GLU A 182 -2.73 -23.80 -8.59
N VAL A 183 -1.55 -23.36 -8.19
CA VAL A 183 -1.15 -21.96 -8.21
C VAL A 183 -0.06 -21.77 -9.28
N PRO A 184 -0.33 -21.12 -10.40
CA PRO A 184 0.70 -20.83 -11.39
C PRO A 184 1.67 -19.77 -10.85
N PHE A 185 2.97 -20.05 -10.84
CA PHE A 185 3.98 -19.06 -10.50
C PHE A 185 4.11 -18.05 -11.65
N ILE A 186 3.85 -16.78 -11.36
CA ILE A 186 3.99 -15.67 -12.30
C ILE A 186 5.28 -14.89 -11.98
N SER A 187 5.43 -14.51 -10.72
CA SER A 187 6.62 -13.85 -10.16
C SER A 187 6.63 -14.03 -8.65
N GLU A 188 7.72 -13.65 -8.01
CA GLU A 188 7.76 -13.54 -6.55
C GLU A 188 6.76 -12.51 -6.04
N GLY A 189 6.20 -12.74 -4.85
CA GLY A 189 5.27 -11.82 -4.23
C GLY A 189 4.05 -12.49 -3.61
N ARG A 190 2.97 -11.74 -3.48
CA ARG A 190 1.73 -12.18 -2.82
C ARG A 190 0.69 -12.60 -3.83
N TYR A 191 0.07 -13.75 -3.57
CA TYR A 191 -1.02 -14.32 -4.35
C TYR A 191 -2.27 -14.34 -3.48
N GLN A 192 -3.36 -13.73 -3.95
CA GLN A 192 -4.63 -13.72 -3.26
C GLN A 192 -5.43 -14.96 -3.64
N LEU A 193 -5.80 -15.76 -2.65
CA LEU A 193 -6.72 -16.89 -2.86
C LEU A 193 -8.16 -16.41 -2.79
N SER A 194 -8.99 -16.78 -3.75
CA SER A 194 -10.42 -16.46 -3.75
C SER A 194 -11.22 -17.50 -2.95
N ALA A 195 -12.39 -17.08 -2.46
CA ALA A 195 -13.29 -17.95 -1.72
C ALA A 195 -13.70 -19.17 -2.55
N GLY A 196 -13.55 -20.34 -1.97
CA GLY A 196 -13.91 -21.62 -2.58
C GLY A 196 -13.43 -22.78 -1.71
N ALA A 197 -14.07 -23.94 -1.85
CA ALA A 197 -13.70 -25.15 -1.10
C ALA A 197 -12.62 -25.96 -1.84
N SER A 198 -11.74 -25.33 -2.62
CA SER A 198 -10.71 -26.01 -3.39
C SER A 198 -9.56 -26.50 -2.52
N GLU A 199 -8.92 -27.55 -2.98
CA GLU A 199 -7.72 -28.12 -2.40
C GLU A 199 -6.54 -27.84 -3.34
N ILE A 200 -5.65 -26.93 -2.93
CA ILE A 200 -4.45 -26.58 -3.68
C ILE A 200 -3.39 -27.64 -3.40
N THR A 201 -2.99 -28.35 -4.42
CA THR A 201 -2.06 -29.49 -4.34
C THR A 201 -0.71 -29.21 -4.97
N GLU A 202 -0.56 -28.15 -5.76
CA GLU A 202 0.66 -27.84 -6.49
C GLU A 202 0.83 -26.33 -6.69
N VAL A 203 2.07 -25.88 -6.73
CA VAL A 203 2.48 -24.59 -7.30
C VAL A 203 3.33 -24.92 -8.53
N THR A 204 2.88 -24.49 -9.70
CA THR A 204 3.52 -24.83 -10.98
C THR A 204 4.52 -23.76 -11.39
N GLY A 205 5.75 -24.18 -11.76
CA GLY A 205 6.83 -23.26 -12.14
C GLY A 205 7.58 -22.66 -10.95
N GLY A 206 8.43 -21.67 -11.25
CA GLY A 206 9.28 -20.98 -10.29
C GLY A 206 10.75 -21.40 -10.39
N ALA A 207 11.66 -20.44 -10.13
CA ALA A 207 13.09 -20.71 -10.05
C ALA A 207 13.47 -21.20 -8.65
N HIS A 208 14.65 -21.79 -8.51
CA HIS A 208 15.24 -22.10 -7.21
C HIS A 208 15.31 -20.83 -6.34
N ASP A 209 14.97 -20.98 -5.06
CA ASP A 209 14.91 -19.91 -4.06
C ASP A 209 13.80 -18.85 -4.28
N ALA A 210 12.96 -18.95 -5.32
CA ALA A 210 11.82 -18.05 -5.47
C ALA A 210 10.88 -18.14 -4.26
N VAL A 211 10.31 -17.01 -3.85
CA VAL A 211 9.44 -16.90 -2.68
C VAL A 211 8.07 -16.36 -3.07
N ILE A 212 7.02 -17.06 -2.64
CA ILE A 212 5.64 -16.59 -2.76
C ILE A 212 4.93 -16.61 -1.42
N SER A 213 3.92 -15.74 -1.26
CA SER A 213 3.05 -15.72 -0.10
C SER A 213 1.60 -15.87 -0.55
N LEU A 214 0.95 -16.95 -0.12
CA LEU A 214 -0.46 -17.21 -0.38
C LEU A 214 -1.29 -16.55 0.71
N MET A 215 -2.16 -15.62 0.34
CA MET A 215 -3.05 -14.89 1.24
C MET A 215 -4.42 -15.54 1.24
N GLY A 216 -4.97 -15.76 2.43
CA GLY A 216 -6.30 -16.28 2.62
C GLY A 216 -7.40 -15.26 2.32
N CYS A 217 -8.64 -15.74 2.27
CA CYS A 217 -9.82 -14.95 1.91
C CYS A 217 -10.95 -15.12 2.93
N ALA A 218 -11.88 -14.18 2.89
CA ALA A 218 -13.15 -14.30 3.63
C ALA A 218 -14.08 -15.33 2.96
N GLY A 219 -14.86 -16.02 3.77
CA GLY A 219 -15.84 -17.02 3.30
C GLY A 219 -15.28 -18.44 3.28
N ALA A 220 -15.66 -19.25 2.26
CA ALA A 220 -15.15 -20.60 2.09
C ALA A 220 -13.66 -20.57 1.79
N SER A 221 -12.87 -21.10 2.71
CA SER A 221 -11.40 -20.97 2.67
C SER A 221 -10.77 -22.14 1.92
N PRO A 222 -9.97 -21.89 0.87
CA PRO A 222 -9.18 -22.93 0.21
C PRO A 222 -8.21 -23.59 1.18
N ILE A 223 -7.90 -24.85 0.92
CA ILE A 223 -6.93 -25.63 1.71
C ILE A 223 -5.69 -25.87 0.87
N VAL A 224 -4.54 -25.38 1.31
CA VAL A 224 -3.25 -25.76 0.74
C VAL A 224 -2.83 -27.09 1.37
N GLN A 225 -2.74 -28.13 0.57
CA GLN A 225 -2.43 -29.47 1.03
C GLN A 225 -0.92 -29.68 1.16
N ASN A 226 -0.55 -30.50 2.14
CA ASN A 226 0.80 -31.04 2.21
C ASN A 226 0.90 -32.22 1.23
N VAL A 227 1.56 -32.00 0.11
CA VAL A 227 1.79 -33.01 -0.94
C VAL A 227 3.29 -33.26 -1.06
N PRO A 228 3.81 -34.41 -0.57
CA PRO A 228 5.23 -34.73 -0.67
C PRO A 228 5.73 -34.64 -2.11
N GLY A 229 6.85 -33.93 -2.30
CA GLY A 229 7.43 -33.73 -3.64
C GLY A 229 6.86 -32.58 -4.45
N LYS A 230 5.78 -31.91 -3.98
CA LYS A 230 5.18 -30.74 -4.59
C LYS A 230 5.12 -29.57 -3.61
N ILE A 231 4.31 -29.69 -2.56
CA ILE A 231 4.20 -28.68 -1.47
C ILE A 231 4.50 -29.39 -0.14
N MET A 232 5.55 -28.97 0.53
CA MET A 232 5.96 -29.51 1.82
C MET A 232 5.64 -28.50 2.93
N LEU A 233 4.65 -28.81 3.74
CA LEU A 233 4.21 -27.97 4.84
C LEU A 233 4.77 -28.46 6.17
N ARG A 234 4.98 -27.51 7.09
CA ARG A 234 5.57 -27.77 8.41
C ARG A 234 4.74 -28.80 9.20
N GLY A 235 5.40 -29.86 9.61
CA GLY A 235 4.77 -30.96 10.35
C GLY A 235 3.75 -31.77 9.55
N GLY A 236 3.75 -31.67 8.21
CA GLY A 236 2.81 -32.38 7.34
C GLY A 236 1.35 -31.91 7.49
N LYS A 237 1.11 -30.74 8.07
CA LYS A 237 -0.24 -30.20 8.32
C LYS A 237 -0.67 -29.26 7.21
N ASN A 238 -1.85 -29.50 6.64
CA ASN A 238 -2.47 -28.60 5.67
C ASN A 238 -2.62 -27.17 6.25
N PHE A 239 -2.71 -26.21 5.34
CA PHE A 239 -2.97 -24.81 5.67
C PHE A 239 -4.36 -24.42 5.16
N THR A 240 -5.24 -23.99 6.07
CA THR A 240 -6.55 -23.43 5.71
C THR A 240 -6.39 -21.92 5.53
N ALA A 241 -6.66 -21.44 4.34
CA ALA A 241 -6.46 -20.06 3.95
C ALA A 241 -7.63 -19.15 4.39
N THR A 242 -7.83 -19.01 5.70
CA THR A 242 -8.83 -18.10 6.28
C THR A 242 -8.47 -16.64 6.04
N ASP A 243 -9.43 -15.74 6.17
CA ASP A 243 -9.22 -14.31 5.98
C ASP A 243 -8.09 -13.79 6.88
N GLY A 244 -7.17 -13.02 6.29
CA GLY A 244 -5.99 -12.49 6.97
C GLY A 244 -4.89 -13.50 7.27
N SER A 245 -5.04 -14.79 6.90
CA SER A 245 -3.98 -15.80 7.04
C SER A 245 -3.01 -15.73 5.88
N ILE A 246 -1.73 -16.01 6.14
CA ILE A 246 -0.66 -15.98 5.13
C ILE A 246 0.21 -17.23 5.26
N LEU A 247 0.49 -17.87 4.13
CA LEU A 247 1.43 -18.98 4.00
C LEU A 247 2.56 -18.58 3.05
N THR A 248 3.79 -18.52 3.53
CA THR A 248 4.97 -18.22 2.71
C THR A 248 5.69 -19.50 2.33
N LEU A 249 5.89 -19.69 1.04
CA LEU A 249 6.56 -20.84 0.43
C LEU A 249 7.83 -20.40 -0.30
N ARG A 250 8.86 -21.25 -0.26
CA ARG A 250 10.09 -21.09 -1.04
C ARG A 250 10.28 -22.29 -1.96
N ALA A 251 10.65 -22.02 -3.20
CA ALA A 251 10.91 -23.03 -4.22
C ALA A 251 12.27 -23.69 -4.03
N PHE A 252 12.32 -25.00 -4.13
CA PHE A 252 13.53 -25.80 -4.13
C PHE A 252 13.59 -26.64 -5.41
N ASP A 253 14.58 -26.37 -6.24
CA ASP A 253 14.82 -27.19 -7.44
C ASP A 253 15.26 -28.61 -7.02
N ASN A 254 14.51 -29.58 -7.45
CA ASN A 254 14.77 -31.00 -7.20
C ASN A 254 15.16 -31.75 -8.49
N GLY A 255 15.42 -31.01 -9.59
CA GLY A 255 15.70 -31.57 -10.92
C GLY A 255 14.46 -32.10 -11.66
N GLY A 256 13.25 -31.87 -11.16
CA GLY A 256 11.98 -32.16 -11.81
C GLY A 256 11.48 -31.05 -12.71
N GLU A 257 10.30 -31.25 -13.32
CA GLU A 257 9.65 -30.25 -14.16
C GLU A 257 9.21 -29.02 -13.36
N ASN A 258 8.74 -29.22 -12.13
CA ASN A 258 8.37 -28.17 -11.20
C ASN A 258 9.21 -28.27 -9.91
N PRO A 259 9.62 -27.17 -9.29
CA PRO A 259 10.31 -27.19 -8.02
C PRO A 259 9.40 -27.68 -6.89
N VAL A 260 9.99 -28.15 -5.81
CA VAL A 260 9.27 -28.44 -4.57
C VAL A 260 9.13 -27.15 -3.77
N TRP A 261 7.92 -26.79 -3.39
CA TRP A 261 7.66 -25.61 -2.58
C TRP A 261 7.60 -25.96 -1.10
N ILE A 262 8.47 -25.34 -0.31
CA ILE A 262 8.66 -25.64 1.12
C ILE A 262 8.19 -24.47 1.95
N GLU A 263 7.40 -24.75 2.97
CA GLU A 263 6.92 -23.72 3.90
C GLU A 263 8.08 -23.06 4.66
N GLN A 264 8.17 -21.74 4.53
CA GLN A 264 9.07 -20.88 5.31
C GLN A 264 8.39 -20.40 6.59
N SER A 265 7.16 -19.89 6.46
CA SER A 265 6.38 -19.38 7.57
C SER A 265 4.88 -19.48 7.30
N ARG A 266 4.09 -19.51 8.37
CA ARG A 266 2.64 -19.31 8.30
C ARG A 266 2.17 -18.38 9.41
N TYR A 267 1.21 -17.56 9.07
CA TYR A 267 0.41 -16.81 10.01
C TYR A 267 -1.05 -17.25 9.83
N ILE A 268 -1.70 -17.63 10.91
CA ILE A 268 -3.12 -17.99 10.91
C ILE A 268 -3.84 -16.92 11.71
N ASN A 269 -4.74 -16.21 11.04
CA ASN A 269 -5.60 -15.25 11.72
C ASN A 269 -6.60 -16.03 12.57
N PRO A 270 -6.67 -15.78 13.90
CA PRO A 270 -7.52 -16.52 14.83
C PRO A 270 -9.01 -16.32 14.60
#